data_2fc7b628c16a2a095d93ee7a098b0668
#
_entry.id   2fc7b628c16a2a095d93ee7a098b0668
#
_cell.length_a   1.000
_cell.length_b   1.000
_cell.length_c   1.000
_cell.angle_alpha   90.00
_cell.angle_beta   90.00
_cell.angle_gamma   90.00
#
_symmetry.space_group_name_H-M   'P 1'
#
loop_
_entity.id
_entity.type
_entity.pdbx_description
1 polymer ?
#
loop_
_entity_poly.entity_id
_entity_poly.type
_entity_poly.pdbx_seq_one_letter_code
_entity_poly.pdbx_strand_id
1 'polypeptide(L)'
;MSLIQSNYYGFGSGHVPGNVGFVMQNRGTLFAMDENHHNRLEPNKRPFHTIIPAMVTRDGKPFLSFGVMGGDMQPQGHAQVLVNIIDHGMNVQAASDAARVRHDGSDTPTGDIMSDGGRLIVESGVSDEAVEELKK
;
A
#
# COMPACT_ATOMS: atom_id res chain seq x y z
N MET A 1 6.69 14.92 11.16
CA MET A 1 7.14 14.54 9.80
C MET A 1 6.83 13.07 9.62
N SER A 2 6.28 12.67 8.48
CA SER A 2 6.13 11.25 8.12
C SER A 2 7.11 10.95 6.99
N LEU A 3 8.00 9.99 7.18
CA LEU A 3 9.07 9.64 6.25
C LEU A 3 9.14 8.12 6.08
N ILE A 4 9.17 7.66 4.84
CA ILE A 4 9.39 6.26 4.48
C ILE A 4 10.52 6.19 3.46
N GLN A 5 11.42 5.24 3.64
CA GLN A 5 12.45 4.87 2.66
C GLN A 5 12.22 3.42 2.23
N SER A 6 12.36 3.14 0.94
CA SER A 6 12.20 1.79 0.39
C SER A 6 12.93 1.66 -0.95
N ASN A 7 13.53 0.51 -1.17
CA ASN A 7 14.08 0.11 -2.46
C ASN A 7 13.06 -0.67 -3.32
N TYR A 8 11.85 -0.86 -2.82
CA TYR A 8 10.73 -1.61 -3.35
C TYR A 8 10.93 -3.12 -3.14
N TYR A 9 11.18 -3.92 -4.17
CA TYR A 9 11.34 -5.36 -4.01
C TYR A 9 12.74 -5.76 -3.57
N GLY A 10 12.83 -6.65 -2.57
CA GLY A 10 14.07 -7.26 -2.10
C GLY A 10 15.13 -6.20 -1.78
N PHE A 11 16.30 -6.35 -2.37
CA PHE A 11 17.43 -5.43 -2.22
C PHE A 11 17.47 -4.33 -3.29
N GLY A 12 16.33 -3.98 -3.89
CA GLY A 12 16.24 -3.06 -5.00
C GLY A 12 16.74 -3.68 -6.31
N SER A 13 17.31 -2.86 -7.20
CA SER A 13 17.77 -3.30 -8.51
C SER A 13 19.07 -4.11 -8.50
N GLY A 14 19.77 -4.14 -7.38
CA GLY A 14 21.14 -4.68 -7.30
C GLY A 14 22.20 -3.78 -7.94
N HIS A 15 21.81 -2.69 -8.61
CA HIS A 15 22.72 -1.79 -9.30
C HIS A 15 23.18 -0.67 -8.35
N VAL A 16 24.52 -0.53 -8.23
CA VAL A 16 25.17 0.56 -7.51
C VAL A 16 25.83 1.47 -8.57
N PRO A 17 25.29 2.65 -8.85
CA PRO A 17 25.87 3.54 -9.87
C PRO A 17 27.12 4.25 -9.35
N GLY A 18 28.21 4.14 -10.11
CA GLY A 18 29.47 4.79 -9.78
C GLY A 18 29.95 4.49 -8.36
N ASN A 19 30.30 5.52 -7.61
CA ASN A 19 30.85 5.43 -6.26
C ASN A 19 29.86 5.88 -5.16
N VAL A 20 28.57 5.81 -5.40
CA VAL A 20 27.56 6.35 -4.44
C VAL A 20 27.37 5.47 -3.21
N GLY A 21 27.77 4.19 -3.23
CA GLY A 21 27.73 3.30 -2.07
C GLY A 21 26.34 2.82 -1.64
N PHE A 22 25.30 3.02 -2.47
CA PHE A 22 23.95 2.49 -2.22
C PHE A 22 23.34 1.89 -3.47
N VAL A 23 22.40 0.96 -3.26
CA VAL A 23 21.69 0.26 -4.32
C VAL A 23 20.50 1.10 -4.78
N MET A 24 20.30 1.19 -6.09
CA MET A 24 19.14 1.86 -6.66
C MET A 24 17.86 1.04 -6.44
N GLN A 25 16.76 1.73 -6.25
CA GLN A 25 15.44 1.11 -6.20
C GLN A 25 15.06 0.45 -7.53
N ASN A 26 14.15 -0.53 -7.48
CA ASN A 26 13.63 -1.23 -8.66
C ASN A 26 12.17 -0.88 -9.00
N ARG A 27 11.66 0.25 -8.50
CA ARG A 27 10.26 0.66 -8.68
C ARG A 27 9.88 0.97 -10.13
N GLY A 28 10.86 1.12 -11.03
CA GLY A 28 10.63 1.24 -12.47
C GLY A 28 9.87 0.05 -13.08
N THR A 29 9.89 -1.12 -12.45
CA THR A 29 9.09 -2.29 -12.84
C THR A 29 7.57 -2.07 -12.75
N LEU A 30 7.15 -0.99 -12.09
CA LEU A 30 5.74 -0.62 -11.97
C LEU A 30 5.21 0.22 -13.14
N PHE A 31 6.05 0.57 -14.12
CA PHE A 31 5.52 1.16 -15.36
C PHE A 31 4.74 0.12 -16.18
N ALA A 32 3.64 0.55 -16.75
CA ALA A 32 2.96 -0.20 -17.79
C ALA A 32 3.72 -0.11 -19.10
N MET A 33 3.76 -1.23 -19.85
CA MET A 33 4.40 -1.30 -21.17
C MET A 33 3.40 -1.03 -22.30
N ASP A 34 2.11 -0.93 -22.00
CA ASP A 34 1.07 -0.50 -22.94
C ASP A 34 1.17 1.02 -23.17
N GLU A 35 1.34 1.42 -24.42
CA GLU A 35 1.47 2.83 -24.84
C GLU A 35 0.22 3.67 -24.53
N ASN A 36 -0.94 3.06 -24.40
CA ASN A 36 -2.20 3.72 -24.08
C ASN A 36 -2.47 3.83 -22.58
N HIS A 37 -1.68 3.15 -21.75
CA HIS A 37 -1.90 3.15 -20.31
C HIS A 37 -1.42 4.45 -19.67
N HIS A 38 -2.17 4.98 -18.68
CA HIS A 38 -1.82 6.22 -18.00
C HIS A 38 -0.46 6.16 -17.29
N ASN A 39 -0.06 5.00 -16.81
CA ASN A 39 1.22 4.75 -16.14
C ASN A 39 2.28 4.17 -17.10
N ARG A 40 2.17 4.42 -18.40
CA ARG A 40 3.14 3.93 -19.40
C ARG A 40 4.55 4.48 -19.15
N LEU A 41 5.54 3.74 -19.59
CA LEU A 41 6.94 4.17 -19.54
C LEU A 41 7.17 5.36 -20.49
N GLU A 42 7.57 6.50 -19.93
CA GLU A 42 7.87 7.72 -20.68
C GLU A 42 9.06 8.46 -20.06
N PRO A 43 9.82 9.24 -20.84
CA PRO A 43 10.83 10.13 -20.29
C PRO A 43 10.24 11.15 -19.30
N ASN A 44 11.01 11.47 -18.26
CA ASN A 44 10.64 12.43 -17.22
C ASN A 44 9.39 12.10 -16.41
N LYS A 45 8.92 10.87 -16.47
CA LYS A 45 7.75 10.38 -15.74
C LYS A 45 8.16 9.54 -14.53
N ARG A 46 7.42 9.68 -13.44
CA ARG A 46 7.55 8.81 -12.27
C ARG A 46 6.67 7.58 -12.46
N PRO A 47 7.14 6.37 -12.06
CA PRO A 47 6.30 5.19 -12.03
C PRO A 47 5.21 5.33 -10.97
N PHE A 48 4.21 4.46 -11.01
CA PHE A 48 3.33 4.25 -9.88
C PHE A 48 4.15 4.09 -8.58
N HIS A 49 3.72 4.75 -7.53
CA HIS A 49 4.53 4.89 -6.33
C HIS A 49 3.93 4.15 -5.13
N THR A 50 4.76 3.36 -4.44
CA THR A 50 4.36 2.53 -3.30
C THR A 50 4.85 3.08 -1.95
N ILE A 51 5.45 4.27 -1.91
CA ILE A 51 5.84 4.94 -0.67
C ILE A 51 4.75 5.97 -0.32
N ILE A 52 3.99 5.70 0.73
CA ILE A 52 2.79 6.45 1.09
C ILE A 52 2.85 6.88 2.58
N PRO A 53 3.82 7.76 2.95
CA PRO A 53 3.81 8.32 4.30
C PRO A 53 2.55 9.16 4.49
N ALA A 54 1.83 8.95 5.59
CA ALA A 54 0.57 9.60 5.84
C ALA A 54 0.61 10.48 7.09
N MET A 55 -0.21 11.52 7.07
CA MET A 55 -0.44 12.39 8.22
C MET A 55 -1.93 12.77 8.26
N VAL A 56 -2.50 12.69 9.43
CA VAL A 56 -3.86 13.17 9.70
C VAL A 56 -3.79 14.50 10.43
N THR A 57 -4.64 15.43 10.04
CA THR A 57 -4.86 16.68 10.76
C THR A 57 -6.26 16.71 11.33
N ARG A 58 -6.40 17.33 12.51
CA ARG A 58 -7.70 17.62 13.14
C ARG A 58 -7.72 19.11 13.48
N ASP A 59 -8.74 19.81 13.01
CA ASP A 59 -8.89 21.26 13.19
C ASP A 59 -7.65 22.05 12.75
N GLY A 60 -7.05 21.65 11.62
CA GLY A 60 -5.87 22.28 11.07
C GLY A 60 -4.55 21.96 11.78
N LYS A 61 -4.55 21.10 12.80
CA LYS A 61 -3.37 20.72 13.58
C LYS A 61 -2.98 19.27 13.31
N PRO A 62 -1.68 18.91 13.34
CA PRO A 62 -1.26 17.52 13.24
C PRO A 62 -1.88 16.68 14.37
N PHE A 63 -2.53 15.57 13.97
CA PHE A 63 -3.17 14.64 14.90
C PHE A 63 -2.45 13.30 14.96
N LEU A 64 -2.14 12.73 13.79
CA LEU A 64 -1.50 11.41 13.68
C LEU A 64 -0.51 11.40 12.52
N SER A 65 0.64 10.79 12.73
CA SER A 65 1.60 10.43 11.68
C SER A 65 1.74 8.92 11.67
N PHE A 66 1.47 8.29 10.53
CA PHE A 66 1.42 6.83 10.45
C PHE A 66 1.76 6.32 9.05
N GLY A 67 1.86 5.01 8.92
CA GLY A 67 2.02 4.31 7.67
C GLY A 67 1.85 2.82 7.89
N VAL A 68 1.61 2.08 6.82
CA VAL A 68 1.60 0.62 6.80
C VAL A 68 2.53 0.13 5.70
N MET A 69 3.01 -1.10 5.83
CA MET A 69 3.79 -1.79 4.80
C MET A 69 2.86 -2.69 3.97
N GLY A 70 3.27 -3.03 2.73
CA GLY A 70 2.55 -4.04 1.96
C GLY A 70 2.23 -3.69 0.51
N GLY A 71 2.98 -2.78 -0.14
CA GLY A 71 2.74 -2.45 -1.55
C GLY A 71 1.31 -1.94 -1.78
N ASP A 72 0.53 -2.63 -2.60
CA ASP A 72 -0.84 -2.23 -2.97
C ASP A 72 -1.85 -2.37 -1.82
N MET A 73 -1.50 -3.08 -0.76
CA MET A 73 -2.28 -3.16 0.47
C MET A 73 -2.24 -1.84 1.27
N GLN A 74 -1.25 -0.99 1.07
CA GLN A 74 -1.06 0.20 1.89
C GLN A 74 -2.28 1.15 1.93
N PRO A 75 -2.95 1.51 0.82
CA PRO A 75 -4.16 2.34 0.88
C PRO A 75 -5.27 1.68 1.69
N GLN A 76 -5.47 0.39 1.52
CA GLN A 76 -6.47 -0.39 2.24
C GLN A 76 -6.14 -0.46 3.74
N GLY A 77 -4.88 -0.70 4.09
CA GLY A 77 -4.41 -0.73 5.47
C GLY A 77 -4.48 0.64 6.16
N HIS A 78 -4.17 1.73 5.44
CA HIS A 78 -4.35 3.08 5.95
C HIS A 78 -5.80 3.36 6.34
N ALA A 79 -6.75 3.01 5.46
CA ALA A 79 -8.17 3.20 5.73
C ALA A 79 -8.61 2.42 6.99
N GLN A 80 -8.22 1.16 7.11
CA GLN A 80 -8.58 0.32 8.25
C GLN A 80 -8.01 0.85 9.57
N VAL A 81 -6.74 1.26 9.59
CA VAL A 81 -6.14 1.87 10.80
C VAL A 81 -6.89 3.14 11.21
N LEU A 82 -7.25 3.99 10.25
CA LEU A 82 -7.98 5.22 10.55
C LEU A 82 -9.40 4.95 11.05
N VAL A 83 -10.13 4.02 10.45
CA VAL A 83 -11.46 3.59 10.90
C VAL A 83 -11.37 3.05 12.34
N ASN A 84 -10.39 2.21 12.62
CA ASN A 84 -10.18 1.67 13.96
C ASN A 84 -9.94 2.78 15.01
N ILE A 85 -9.15 3.79 14.68
CA ILE A 85 -8.87 4.91 15.61
C ILE A 85 -10.05 5.88 15.73
N ILE A 86 -10.64 6.26 14.61
CA ILE A 86 -11.60 7.38 14.55
C ILE A 86 -13.02 6.89 14.85
N ASP A 87 -13.45 5.82 14.22
CA ASP A 87 -14.84 5.36 14.29
C ASP A 87 -15.04 4.35 15.44
N HIS A 88 -14.05 3.48 15.68
CA HIS A 88 -14.10 2.50 16.78
C HIS A 88 -13.42 2.96 18.07
N GLY A 89 -12.78 4.14 18.08
CA GLY A 89 -12.16 4.72 19.27
C GLY A 89 -10.97 3.91 19.83
N MET A 90 -10.34 3.07 19.00
CA MET A 90 -9.20 2.27 19.43
C MET A 90 -7.99 3.17 19.69
N ASN A 91 -7.18 2.81 20.66
CA ASN A 91 -5.86 3.42 20.80
C ASN A 91 -4.92 2.94 19.68
N VAL A 92 -3.79 3.63 19.50
CA VAL A 92 -2.87 3.37 18.38
C VAL A 92 -2.32 1.94 18.35
N GLN A 93 -2.10 1.33 19.53
CA GLN A 93 -1.63 -0.05 19.61
C GLN A 93 -2.73 -1.03 19.19
N ALA A 94 -3.93 -0.89 19.76
CA ALA A 94 -5.07 -1.74 19.42
C ALA A 94 -5.42 -1.65 17.93
N ALA A 95 -5.39 -0.44 17.36
CA ALA A 95 -5.66 -0.22 15.94
C ALA A 95 -4.60 -0.87 15.02
N SER A 96 -3.35 -0.95 15.50
CA SER A 96 -2.25 -1.60 14.78
C SER A 96 -2.30 -3.13 14.88
N ASP A 97 -2.78 -3.64 16.01
CA ASP A 97 -2.88 -5.09 16.28
C ASP A 97 -4.18 -5.70 15.73
N ALA A 98 -5.19 -4.88 15.44
CA ALA A 98 -6.46 -5.34 14.88
C ALA A 98 -6.25 -6.08 13.56
N ALA A 99 -6.94 -7.20 13.40
CA ALA A 99 -6.91 -8.01 12.19
C ALA A 99 -7.37 -7.19 10.98
N ARG A 100 -6.65 -7.36 9.87
CA ARG A 100 -6.89 -6.61 8.63
C ARG A 100 -7.39 -7.52 7.52
N VAL A 101 -7.98 -6.88 6.53
CA VAL A 101 -8.38 -7.51 5.29
C VAL A 101 -7.64 -6.87 4.12
N ARG A 102 -7.45 -7.63 3.04
CA ARG A 102 -6.90 -7.15 1.78
C ARG A 102 -7.70 -7.70 0.62
N HIS A 103 -8.10 -6.84 -0.28
CA HIS A 103 -8.65 -7.23 -1.57
C HIS A 103 -7.54 -7.26 -2.62
N ASP A 104 -7.36 -8.40 -3.27
CA ASP A 104 -6.55 -8.57 -4.47
C ASP A 104 -7.49 -8.74 -5.66
N GLY A 105 -7.31 -7.97 -6.74
CA GLY A 105 -8.13 -8.12 -7.94
C GLY A 105 -8.60 -6.81 -8.54
N SER A 106 -8.15 -5.68 -7.98
CA SER A 106 -8.25 -4.38 -8.65
C SER A 106 -7.23 -4.29 -9.78
N ASP A 107 -7.39 -3.28 -10.63
CA ASP A 107 -6.42 -2.94 -11.66
C ASP A 107 -5.02 -2.79 -11.05
N THR A 108 -4.04 -3.40 -11.68
CA THR A 108 -2.64 -3.24 -11.27
C THR A 108 -2.02 -2.01 -11.93
N PRO A 109 -0.94 -1.45 -11.35
CA PRO A 109 -0.24 -0.32 -11.96
C PRO A 109 0.36 -0.63 -13.34
N THR A 110 0.57 -1.90 -13.66
CA THR A 110 1.07 -2.38 -14.95
C THR A 110 -0.03 -2.60 -15.99
N GLY A 111 -1.30 -2.50 -15.60
CA GLY A 111 -2.46 -2.64 -16.48
C GLY A 111 -3.14 -4.02 -16.46
N ASP A 112 -2.62 -4.96 -15.66
CA ASP A 112 -3.28 -6.26 -15.52
C ASP A 112 -4.58 -6.13 -14.71
N ILE A 113 -5.65 -6.76 -15.18
CA ILE A 113 -6.97 -6.75 -14.56
C ILE A 113 -7.38 -8.19 -14.27
N MET A 114 -7.85 -8.46 -13.06
CA MET A 114 -8.46 -9.75 -12.74
C MET A 114 -9.92 -9.76 -13.22
N SER A 115 -10.30 -10.83 -13.88
CA SER A 115 -11.63 -10.97 -14.52
C SER A 115 -12.69 -11.62 -13.61
N ASP A 116 -12.27 -12.12 -12.45
CA ASP A 116 -13.10 -12.92 -11.53
C ASP A 116 -13.55 -12.15 -10.26
N GLY A 117 -13.36 -10.82 -10.23
CA GLY A 117 -13.67 -9.99 -9.07
C GLY A 117 -12.61 -10.04 -7.97
N GLY A 118 -11.60 -10.89 -8.11
CA GLY A 118 -10.47 -10.98 -7.21
C GLY A 118 -10.73 -11.82 -5.96
N ARG A 119 -9.90 -11.58 -4.94
CA ARG A 119 -9.91 -12.35 -3.68
C ARG A 119 -9.87 -11.42 -2.49
N LEU A 120 -10.70 -11.70 -1.49
CA LEU A 120 -10.58 -11.09 -0.18
C LEU A 120 -9.72 -11.99 0.71
N ILE A 121 -8.61 -11.46 1.17
CA ILE A 121 -7.68 -12.13 2.07
C ILE A 121 -7.89 -11.52 3.45
N VAL A 122 -8.07 -12.37 4.46
CA VAL A 122 -8.33 -11.96 5.85
C VAL A 122 -7.24 -12.49 6.77
N GLU A 123 -6.84 -11.71 7.75
CA GLU A 123 -5.95 -12.16 8.82
C GLU A 123 -6.73 -13.06 9.81
N SER A 124 -6.02 -13.97 10.49
CA SER A 124 -6.60 -14.97 11.38
C SER A 124 -7.37 -14.40 12.61
N GLY A 125 -7.26 -13.11 12.87
CA GLY A 125 -8.04 -12.45 13.92
C GLY A 125 -9.45 -12.00 13.49
N VAL A 126 -9.81 -12.14 12.20
CA VAL A 126 -11.19 -11.94 11.73
C VAL A 126 -12.01 -13.17 12.14
N SER A 127 -13.19 -12.96 12.77
CA SER A 127 -14.01 -14.07 13.25
C SER A 127 -14.54 -14.95 12.12
N ASP A 128 -14.68 -16.25 12.38
CA ASP A 128 -15.25 -17.19 11.41
C ASP A 128 -16.68 -16.78 11.00
N GLU A 129 -17.46 -16.21 11.92
CA GLU A 129 -18.80 -15.69 11.65
C GLU A 129 -18.78 -14.58 10.60
N ALA A 130 -17.85 -13.62 10.73
CA ALA A 130 -17.69 -12.56 9.75
C ALA A 130 -17.24 -13.11 8.39
N VAL A 131 -16.35 -14.10 8.37
CA VAL A 131 -15.90 -14.76 7.13
C VAL A 131 -17.06 -15.48 6.45
N GLU A 132 -17.91 -16.19 7.19
CA GLU A 132 -19.09 -16.87 6.61
C GLU A 132 -20.15 -15.86 6.10
N GLU A 133 -20.29 -14.70 6.75
CA GLU A 133 -21.18 -13.65 6.26
C GLU A 133 -20.70 -13.05 4.92
N LEU A 134 -19.39 -12.90 4.77
CA LEU A 134 -18.77 -12.39 3.52
C LEU A 134 -18.87 -13.35 2.33
N LYS A 135 -19.20 -14.63 2.54
CA LYS A 135 -19.36 -15.64 1.48
C LYS A 135 -20.77 -15.66 0.89
N LYS A 136 -21.74 -14.96 1.46
CA LYS A 136 -23.14 -14.89 1.01
C LYS A 136 -23.31 -13.88 -0.13
#